data_34c3ea914028105e80ed16e7b55a67dd
#
_entry.id   34c3ea914028105e80ed16e7b55a67dd
#
_cell.length_a   1.000
_cell.length_b   1.000
_cell.length_c   1.000
_cell.angle_alpha   90.00
_cell.angle_beta   90.00
_cell.angle_gamma   90.00
#
_symmetry.space_group_name_H-M   'P 1'
#
loop_
_entity.id
_entity.type
_entity.pdbx_description
1 polymer ?
#
loop_
_entity_poly.entity_id
_entity_poly.type
_entity_poly.pdbx_seq_one_letter_code
_entity_poly.pdbx_strand_id
1 'polypeptide(L)'
;MTHLSTPSPALLGWAGRALGARPCVRDASHPRESSRVFQLDLPSGIRFFLKVSPRPVMYERETLALRHAVPALGAGRAPQLRASNADHLALLLTAVPGRPLEQLTLTPAEEVRAHRQGGALLARLHTAGDLSGPRRAEAEQALQAAADGAEDHLRKAGDRLTAVEQKLVRDLAEQLRGLPPLPLAFIHGDAWERNLLWSKDLRQAGWIDFERARFAAAVQDFVPMACGTWADRPDLRAACLQGYGRDLMPEEQYALKCLAALDAVSCLVRGPKLGDPEVTARGRRTLDRLVAGVFA
;
A
#
# COMPACT_ATOMS: atom_id res chain seq x y z
N MET A 1 -14.23 -0.42 25.07
CA MET A 1 -13.53 0.82 25.50
C MET A 1 -12.17 0.83 24.83
N THR A 2 -12.03 1.58 23.73
CA THR A 2 -10.74 1.78 23.04
C THR A 2 -9.87 2.63 23.96
N HIS A 3 -8.81 2.02 24.52
CA HIS A 3 -7.77 2.78 25.21
C HIS A 3 -7.16 3.76 24.19
N LEU A 4 -7.48 5.04 24.31
CA LEU A 4 -6.79 6.13 23.64
C LEU A 4 -5.31 6.01 24.03
N SER A 5 -4.47 5.50 23.13
CA SER A 5 -3.06 5.38 23.40
C SER A 5 -2.40 6.74 23.22
N THR A 6 -1.69 7.19 24.22
CA THR A 6 -0.86 8.39 24.13
C THR A 6 0.60 8.00 23.87
N PRO A 7 1.36 8.79 23.10
CA PRO A 7 2.79 8.58 22.97
C PRO A 7 3.48 8.70 24.33
N SER A 8 4.61 8.00 24.52
CA SER A 8 5.39 8.15 25.74
C SER A 8 5.90 9.61 25.91
N PRO A 9 6.11 10.09 27.15
CA PRO A 9 6.66 11.42 27.40
C PRO A 9 8.00 11.66 26.69
N ALA A 10 8.87 10.65 26.60
CA ALA A 10 10.14 10.71 25.90
C ALA A 10 9.96 10.97 24.40
N LEU A 11 9.01 10.25 23.77
CA LEU A 11 8.68 10.38 22.37
C LEU A 11 8.04 11.74 22.04
N LEU A 12 7.15 12.23 22.90
CA LEU A 12 6.56 13.57 22.77
C LEU A 12 7.62 14.68 22.97
N GLY A 13 8.53 14.49 23.90
CA GLY A 13 9.66 15.42 24.10
C GLY A 13 10.56 15.47 22.89
N TRP A 14 10.86 14.33 22.26
CA TRP A 14 11.61 14.29 21.01
C TRP A 14 10.86 15.00 19.87
N ALA A 15 9.58 14.70 19.66
CA ALA A 15 8.78 15.34 18.62
C ALA A 15 8.68 16.86 18.83
N GLY A 16 8.48 17.32 20.07
CA GLY A 16 8.42 18.73 20.42
C GLY A 16 9.72 19.48 20.11
N ARG A 17 10.88 18.88 20.41
CA ARG A 17 12.20 19.45 20.04
C ARG A 17 12.37 19.51 18.53
N ALA A 18 12.00 18.47 17.80
CA ALA A 18 12.10 18.43 16.33
C ALA A 18 11.19 19.46 15.63
N LEU A 19 10.06 19.80 16.26
CA LEU A 19 9.10 20.78 15.76
C LEU A 19 9.36 22.20 16.26
N GLY A 20 10.18 22.37 17.29
CA GLY A 20 10.40 23.68 17.95
C GLY A 20 9.19 24.19 18.71
N ALA A 21 8.17 23.34 18.99
CA ALA A 21 6.94 23.71 19.67
C ALA A 21 6.30 22.52 20.35
N ARG A 22 5.43 22.77 21.34
CA ARG A 22 4.62 21.72 22.00
C ARG A 22 3.31 21.54 21.22
N PRO A 23 3.08 20.38 20.58
CA PRO A 23 1.86 20.13 19.82
C PRO A 23 0.71 19.69 20.73
N CYS A 24 -0.52 19.94 20.27
CA CYS A 24 -1.70 19.21 20.74
C CYS A 24 -1.71 17.82 20.06
N VAL A 25 -1.98 16.76 20.82
CA VAL A 25 -1.85 15.38 20.36
C VAL A 25 -3.21 14.69 20.32
N ARG A 26 -3.50 13.99 19.23
CA ARG A 26 -4.67 13.12 19.08
C ARG A 26 -4.25 11.78 18.53
N ASP A 27 -4.85 10.70 19.02
CA ASP A 27 -4.68 9.37 18.41
C ASP A 27 -5.40 9.34 17.05
N ALA A 28 -4.66 8.99 16.02
CA ALA A 28 -5.12 8.84 14.64
C ALA A 28 -4.80 7.44 14.10
N SER A 29 -4.52 6.49 15.00
CA SER A 29 -4.21 5.12 14.64
C SER A 29 -5.42 4.43 14.01
N HIS A 30 -5.18 3.68 12.94
CA HIS A 30 -6.23 2.86 12.35
C HIS A 30 -6.45 1.61 13.23
N PRO A 31 -7.70 1.24 13.57
CA PRO A 31 -7.99 0.13 14.49
C PRO A 31 -7.43 -1.23 14.06
N ARG A 32 -7.20 -1.40 12.75
CA ARG A 32 -6.78 -2.67 12.13
C ARG A 32 -5.27 -2.74 11.87
N GLU A 33 -4.53 -1.67 12.16
CA GLU A 33 -3.10 -1.60 11.86
C GLU A 33 -2.25 -1.70 13.12
N SER A 34 -1.07 -2.28 12.96
CA SER A 34 -0.12 -2.42 14.06
C SER A 34 0.72 -1.17 14.28
N SER A 35 0.82 -0.27 13.28
CA SER A 35 1.47 1.02 13.41
C SER A 35 0.62 1.99 14.22
N ARG A 36 1.23 2.72 15.13
CA ARG A 36 0.56 3.76 15.93
C ARG A 36 0.80 5.11 15.27
N VAL A 37 -0.27 5.85 15.05
CA VAL A 37 -0.21 7.17 14.40
C VAL A 37 -0.87 8.22 15.29
N PHE A 38 -0.16 9.31 15.52
CA PHE A 38 -0.66 10.43 16.32
C PHE A 38 -0.63 11.69 15.48
N GLN A 39 -1.75 12.39 15.43
CA GLN A 39 -1.84 13.72 14.85
C GLN A 39 -1.27 14.72 15.86
N LEU A 40 -0.41 15.60 15.38
CA LEU A 40 0.24 16.66 16.14
C LEU A 40 -0.14 18.02 15.52
N ASP A 41 -1.01 18.75 16.21
CA ASP A 41 -1.41 20.11 15.76
C ASP A 41 -0.59 21.17 16.52
N LEU A 42 0.13 22.01 15.77
CA LEU A 42 0.89 23.13 16.35
C LEU A 42 -0.01 24.34 16.62
N PRO A 43 0.37 25.22 17.54
CA PRO A 43 -0.34 26.49 17.77
C PRO A 43 -0.45 27.37 16.52
N SER A 44 0.48 27.23 15.58
CA SER A 44 0.46 27.90 14.27
C SER A 44 -0.60 27.38 13.29
N GLY A 45 -1.33 26.33 13.64
CA GLY A 45 -2.28 25.63 12.75
C GLY A 45 -1.63 24.58 11.84
N ILE A 46 -0.30 24.46 11.84
CA ILE A 46 0.41 23.45 11.05
C ILE A 46 0.21 22.08 11.70
N ARG A 47 -0.08 21.08 10.86
CA ARG A 47 -0.29 19.69 11.27
C ARG A 47 0.87 18.80 10.85
N PHE A 48 1.25 17.90 11.77
CA PHE A 48 2.18 16.80 11.55
C PHE A 48 1.58 15.49 12.01
N PHE A 49 2.22 14.38 11.62
CA PHE A 49 1.91 13.05 12.11
C PHE A 49 3.15 12.40 12.71
N LEU A 50 3.00 11.82 13.88
CA LEU A 50 3.99 10.99 14.54
C LEU A 50 3.57 9.54 14.33
N LYS A 51 4.31 8.81 13.51
CA LYS A 51 4.08 7.37 13.25
C LYS A 51 5.12 6.55 13.98
N VAL A 52 4.67 5.51 14.71
CA VAL A 52 5.52 4.53 15.38
C VAL A 52 5.32 3.19 14.72
N SER A 53 6.37 2.69 14.08
CA SER A 53 6.34 1.41 13.38
C SER A 53 6.41 0.24 14.35
N PRO A 54 5.69 -0.87 14.11
CA PRO A 54 5.69 -2.02 15.02
C PRO A 54 6.95 -2.88 14.93
N ARG A 55 7.74 -2.73 13.86
CA ARG A 55 8.92 -3.54 13.57
C ARG A 55 10.01 -2.72 12.89
N PRO A 56 11.31 -3.01 13.16
CA PRO A 56 12.44 -2.30 12.54
C PRO A 56 12.37 -2.28 11.01
N VAL A 57 12.06 -3.42 10.38
CA VAL A 57 12.01 -3.53 8.91
C VAL A 57 10.98 -2.58 8.27
N MET A 58 9.85 -2.33 8.92
CA MET A 58 8.84 -1.38 8.42
C MET A 58 9.33 0.07 8.58
N TYR A 59 9.93 0.38 9.71
CA TYR A 59 10.55 1.68 9.95
C TYR A 59 11.67 1.98 8.93
N GLU A 60 12.54 1.02 8.67
CA GLU A 60 13.64 1.14 7.71
C GLU A 60 13.13 1.36 6.28
N ARG A 61 12.15 0.55 5.85
CA ARG A 61 11.52 0.68 4.52
C ARG A 61 10.87 2.04 4.33
N GLU A 62 10.07 2.48 5.30
CA GLU A 62 9.39 3.76 5.21
C GLU A 62 10.38 4.93 5.28
N THR A 63 11.40 4.83 6.12
CA THR A 63 12.47 5.84 6.19
C THR A 63 13.23 5.93 4.86
N LEU A 64 13.57 4.80 4.25
CA LEU A 64 14.22 4.73 2.95
C LEU A 64 13.34 5.37 1.87
N ALA A 65 12.06 4.99 1.82
CA ALA A 65 11.08 5.53 0.88
C ALA A 65 10.99 7.05 0.98
N LEU A 66 10.75 7.55 2.19
CA LEU A 66 10.56 8.98 2.46
C LEU A 66 11.80 9.83 2.17
N ARG A 67 13.00 9.26 2.26
CA ARG A 67 14.25 9.97 1.96
C ARG A 67 14.60 9.98 0.48
N HIS A 68 14.33 8.90 -0.24
CA HIS A 68 14.95 8.68 -1.54
C HIS A 68 13.97 8.57 -2.72
N ALA A 69 12.74 8.11 -2.51
CA ALA A 69 11.77 7.91 -3.59
C ALA A 69 10.57 8.85 -3.50
N VAL A 70 9.98 8.99 -2.33
CA VAL A 70 8.78 9.80 -2.09
C VAL A 70 8.93 11.28 -2.47
N PRO A 71 10.10 11.93 -2.33
CA PRO A 71 10.27 13.31 -2.82
C PRO A 71 9.96 13.52 -4.29
N ALA A 72 10.08 12.47 -5.14
CA ALA A 72 9.72 12.54 -6.55
C ALA A 72 8.22 12.75 -6.80
N LEU A 73 7.36 12.45 -5.81
CA LEU A 73 5.92 12.67 -5.93
C LEU A 73 5.55 14.16 -5.90
N GLY A 74 6.39 14.99 -5.30
CA GLY A 74 6.19 16.44 -5.19
C GLY A 74 5.49 16.88 -3.90
N ALA A 75 5.52 18.17 -3.64
CA ALA A 75 4.96 18.78 -2.44
C ALA A 75 3.46 18.53 -2.31
N GLY A 76 3.01 18.15 -1.11
CA GLY A 76 1.61 17.86 -0.79
C GLY A 76 1.03 16.60 -1.43
N ARG A 77 1.85 15.82 -2.17
CA ARG A 77 1.44 14.57 -2.82
C ARG A 77 1.80 13.33 -2.02
N ALA A 78 2.68 13.49 -1.05
CA ALA A 78 3.08 12.47 -0.09
C ALA A 78 3.64 13.12 1.17
N PRO A 79 3.73 12.38 2.30
CA PRO A 79 4.34 12.89 3.52
C PRO A 79 5.82 13.21 3.28
N GLN A 80 6.28 14.30 3.86
CA GLN A 80 7.72 14.60 3.93
C GLN A 80 8.23 14.22 5.31
N LEU A 81 9.40 13.58 5.34
CA LEU A 81 10.08 13.23 6.58
C LEU A 81 10.68 14.47 7.23
N ARG A 82 10.14 14.89 8.36
CA ARG A 82 10.68 16.01 9.16
C ARG A 82 11.81 15.55 10.07
N ALA A 83 11.62 14.41 10.73
CA ALA A 83 12.62 13.79 11.60
C ALA A 83 12.35 12.28 11.73
N SER A 84 13.36 11.51 12.11
CA SER A 84 13.27 10.08 12.39
C SER A 84 14.02 9.73 13.67
N ASN A 85 13.53 8.73 14.41
CA ASN A 85 14.14 8.25 15.65
C ASN A 85 14.14 6.71 15.62
N ALA A 86 15.34 6.13 15.46
CA ALA A 86 15.48 4.67 15.35
C ALA A 86 15.23 3.95 16.67
N ASP A 87 15.57 4.56 17.82
CA ASP A 87 15.37 3.93 19.14
C ASP A 87 13.89 3.73 19.47
N HIS A 88 13.04 4.58 18.92
CA HIS A 88 11.59 4.50 19.08
C HIS A 88 10.86 3.99 17.82
N LEU A 89 11.57 3.65 16.75
CA LEU A 89 11.01 3.31 15.42
C LEU A 89 10.00 4.36 14.95
N ALA A 90 10.29 5.64 15.21
CA ALA A 90 9.35 6.74 15.06
C ALA A 90 9.73 7.68 13.92
N LEU A 91 8.71 8.10 13.17
CA LEU A 91 8.79 9.05 12.06
C LEU A 91 7.93 10.27 12.36
N LEU A 92 8.47 11.46 12.14
CA LEU A 92 7.73 12.72 12.18
C LEU A 92 7.50 13.19 10.75
N LEU A 93 6.22 13.26 10.34
CA LEU A 93 5.79 13.42 8.97
C LEU A 93 4.94 14.68 8.79
N THR A 94 5.06 15.33 7.64
CA THR A 94 4.11 16.39 7.26
C THR A 94 2.75 15.78 6.92
N ALA A 95 1.67 16.54 7.11
CA ALA A 95 0.34 16.17 6.65
C ALA A 95 0.25 16.23 5.12
N VAL A 96 -0.45 15.25 4.54
CA VAL A 96 -0.91 15.30 3.14
C VAL A 96 -2.34 15.80 3.12
N PRO A 97 -2.69 16.76 2.27
CA PRO A 97 -4.06 17.28 2.17
C PRO A 97 -5.06 16.21 1.73
N GLY A 98 -6.25 16.24 2.32
CA GLY A 98 -7.35 15.36 1.93
C GLY A 98 -7.67 14.26 2.94
N ARG A 99 -8.51 13.32 2.51
CA ARG A 99 -8.94 12.15 3.26
C ARG A 99 -8.82 10.90 2.37
N PRO A 100 -8.67 9.70 2.96
CA PRO A 100 -8.69 8.44 2.21
C PRO A 100 -9.90 8.33 1.28
N LEU A 101 -9.70 7.84 0.04
CA LEU A 101 -10.79 7.70 -0.93
C LEU A 101 -11.93 6.84 -0.39
N GLU A 102 -11.61 5.76 0.30
CA GLU A 102 -12.63 4.87 0.91
C GLU A 102 -13.56 5.55 1.92
N GLN A 103 -13.17 6.72 2.44
CA GLN A 103 -13.94 7.51 3.43
C GLN A 103 -14.73 8.64 2.80
N LEU A 104 -14.70 8.76 1.48
CA LEU A 104 -15.30 9.89 0.76
C LEU A 104 -16.44 9.42 -0.16
N THR A 105 -17.52 10.16 -0.14
CA THR A 105 -18.49 10.11 -1.23
C THR A 105 -18.08 11.12 -2.29
N LEU A 106 -17.67 10.63 -3.44
CA LEU A 106 -17.20 11.42 -4.58
C LEU A 106 -18.17 11.32 -5.75
N THR A 107 -18.16 12.33 -6.60
CA THR A 107 -18.80 12.22 -7.92
C THR A 107 -17.96 11.31 -8.83
N PRO A 108 -18.56 10.65 -9.84
CA PRO A 108 -17.80 9.82 -10.79
C PRO A 108 -16.62 10.55 -11.45
N ALA A 109 -16.77 11.84 -11.73
CA ALA A 109 -15.70 12.66 -12.29
C ALA A 109 -14.55 12.91 -11.30
N GLU A 110 -14.84 13.03 -10.00
CA GLU A 110 -13.81 13.15 -8.96
C GLU A 110 -13.08 11.82 -8.76
N GLU A 111 -13.80 10.69 -8.75
CA GLU A 111 -13.19 9.35 -8.65
C GLU A 111 -12.22 9.10 -9.81
N VAL A 112 -12.67 9.31 -11.06
CA VAL A 112 -11.83 9.18 -12.26
C VAL A 112 -10.59 10.07 -12.15
N ARG A 113 -10.75 11.32 -11.68
CA ARG A 113 -9.62 12.24 -11.51
C ARG A 113 -8.66 11.80 -10.41
N ALA A 114 -9.17 11.31 -9.28
CA ALA A 114 -8.36 10.82 -8.17
C ALA A 114 -7.54 9.60 -8.59
N HIS A 115 -8.16 8.62 -9.26
CA HIS A 115 -7.47 7.43 -9.77
C HIS A 115 -6.44 7.78 -10.84
N ARG A 116 -6.74 8.71 -11.76
CA ARG A 116 -5.77 9.18 -12.75
C ARG A 116 -4.55 9.81 -12.07
N GLN A 117 -4.76 10.70 -11.10
CA GLN A 117 -3.65 11.30 -10.35
C GLN A 117 -2.90 10.27 -9.52
N GLY A 118 -3.59 9.30 -8.90
CA GLY A 118 -2.99 8.18 -8.18
C GLY A 118 -2.03 7.38 -9.07
N GLY A 119 -2.46 7.04 -10.29
CA GLY A 119 -1.63 6.36 -11.28
C GLY A 119 -0.41 7.18 -11.70
N ALA A 120 -0.58 8.50 -11.94
CA ALA A 120 0.53 9.38 -12.27
C ALA A 120 1.58 9.49 -11.14
N LEU A 121 1.13 9.45 -9.89
CA LEU A 121 2.03 9.42 -8.74
C LEU A 121 2.76 8.08 -8.61
N LEU A 122 2.09 6.94 -8.87
CA LEU A 122 2.76 5.63 -8.93
C LEU A 122 3.82 5.61 -10.03
N ALA A 123 3.55 6.16 -11.22
CA ALA A 123 4.55 6.25 -12.30
C ALA A 123 5.81 7.00 -11.85
N ARG A 124 5.65 8.12 -11.13
CA ARG A 124 6.79 8.88 -10.56
C ARG A 124 7.53 8.08 -9.49
N LEU A 125 6.82 7.38 -8.62
CA LEU A 125 7.42 6.53 -7.59
C LEU A 125 8.22 5.39 -8.22
N HIS A 126 7.66 4.74 -9.23
CA HIS A 126 8.26 3.61 -9.93
C HIS A 126 9.52 3.98 -10.71
N THR A 127 9.65 5.23 -11.12
CA THR A 127 10.87 5.76 -11.77
C THR A 127 11.86 6.35 -10.76
N ALA A 128 11.47 6.48 -9.50
CA ALA A 128 12.33 7.00 -8.46
C ALA A 128 13.26 5.91 -7.91
N GLY A 129 14.45 6.34 -7.52
CA GLY A 129 15.43 5.45 -6.89
C GLY A 129 16.32 4.71 -7.88
N ASP A 130 17.41 4.21 -7.36
CA ASP A 130 18.44 3.50 -8.11
C ASP A 130 18.24 1.98 -7.97
N LEU A 131 17.91 1.32 -9.08
CA LEU A 131 17.74 -0.13 -9.23
C LEU A 131 19.06 -0.81 -9.58
N SER A 132 20.18 -0.40 -9.01
CA SER A 132 21.48 -1.03 -9.26
C SER A 132 21.85 -2.05 -8.18
N GLY A 133 22.71 -2.98 -8.54
CA GLY A 133 23.35 -3.93 -7.62
C GLY A 133 22.35 -4.75 -6.77
N PRO A 134 22.53 -4.77 -5.42
CA PRO A 134 21.74 -5.63 -4.53
C PRO A 134 20.23 -5.35 -4.57
N ARG A 135 19.84 -4.11 -4.83
CA ARG A 135 18.42 -3.71 -4.92
C ARG A 135 17.72 -4.32 -6.13
N ARG A 136 18.45 -4.44 -7.23
CA ARG A 136 17.95 -5.14 -8.42
C ARG A 136 17.75 -6.62 -8.14
N ALA A 137 18.71 -7.27 -7.52
CA ALA A 137 18.61 -8.68 -7.13
C ALA A 137 17.43 -8.92 -6.17
N GLU A 138 17.22 -8.05 -5.18
CA GLU A 138 16.05 -8.11 -4.29
C GLU A 138 14.75 -8.04 -5.09
N ALA A 139 14.63 -7.11 -6.02
CA ALA A 139 13.44 -6.93 -6.85
C ALA A 139 13.18 -8.14 -7.76
N GLU A 140 14.22 -8.72 -8.36
CA GLU A 140 14.13 -9.91 -9.20
C GLU A 140 13.67 -11.13 -8.41
N GLN A 141 14.13 -11.28 -7.17
CA GLN A 141 13.74 -12.39 -6.28
C GLN A 141 12.35 -12.23 -5.68
N ALA A 142 11.79 -11.02 -5.63
CA ALA A 142 10.53 -10.78 -4.94
C ALA A 142 9.34 -11.56 -5.53
N LEU A 143 9.29 -11.76 -6.86
CA LEU A 143 8.25 -12.57 -7.52
C LEU A 143 8.42 -14.06 -7.22
N GLN A 144 9.67 -14.54 -7.29
CA GLN A 144 10.00 -15.93 -6.95
C GLN A 144 9.61 -16.22 -5.49
N ALA A 145 10.00 -15.36 -4.56
CA ALA A 145 9.64 -15.48 -3.15
C ALA A 145 8.12 -15.47 -2.91
N ALA A 146 7.36 -14.66 -3.68
CA ALA A 146 5.90 -14.68 -3.62
C ALA A 146 5.33 -16.03 -4.08
N ALA A 147 5.82 -16.59 -5.18
CA ALA A 147 5.41 -17.90 -5.68
C ALA A 147 5.79 -19.04 -4.71
N ASP A 148 7.00 -18.99 -4.14
CA ASP A 148 7.49 -19.98 -3.17
C ASP A 148 6.67 -19.98 -1.87
N GLY A 149 6.14 -18.82 -1.49
CA GLY A 149 5.24 -18.68 -0.33
C GLY A 149 3.84 -19.27 -0.52
N ALA A 150 3.46 -19.69 -1.72
CA ALA A 150 2.10 -20.16 -2.03
C ALA A 150 1.67 -21.36 -1.16
N GLU A 151 2.52 -22.37 -1.01
CA GLU A 151 2.19 -23.58 -0.23
C GLU A 151 2.01 -23.28 1.27
N ASP A 152 2.79 -22.34 1.81
CA ASP A 152 2.61 -21.89 3.20
C ASP A 152 1.28 -21.15 3.39
N HIS A 153 0.90 -20.33 2.43
CA HIS A 153 -0.40 -19.65 2.44
C HIS A 153 -1.57 -20.63 2.30
N LEU A 154 -1.47 -21.60 1.39
CA LEU A 154 -2.49 -22.65 1.20
C LEU A 154 -2.66 -23.49 2.47
N ARG A 155 -1.57 -23.93 3.09
CA ARG A 155 -1.60 -24.66 4.37
C ARG A 155 -2.28 -23.84 5.48
N LYS A 156 -1.97 -22.54 5.58
CA LYS A 156 -2.59 -21.64 6.57
C LYS A 156 -4.06 -21.39 6.30
N ALA A 157 -4.48 -21.42 5.04
CA ALA A 157 -5.88 -21.25 4.67
C ALA A 157 -6.72 -22.50 4.98
N GLY A 158 -6.13 -23.70 4.87
CA GLY A 158 -6.77 -24.98 5.23
C GLY A 158 -8.13 -25.16 4.55
N ASP A 159 -9.14 -25.53 5.34
CA ASP A 159 -10.51 -25.82 4.87
C ASP A 159 -11.27 -24.61 4.32
N ARG A 160 -10.68 -23.41 4.34
CA ARG A 160 -11.25 -22.21 3.72
C ARG A 160 -11.19 -22.26 2.20
N LEU A 161 -10.43 -23.21 1.63
CA LEU A 161 -10.24 -23.38 0.20
C LEU A 161 -10.71 -24.77 -0.23
N THR A 162 -11.45 -24.84 -1.32
CA THR A 162 -11.77 -26.11 -2.00
C THR A 162 -10.55 -26.68 -2.70
N ALA A 163 -10.59 -27.96 -3.05
CA ALA A 163 -9.50 -28.62 -3.80
C ALA A 163 -9.26 -27.96 -5.18
N VAL A 164 -10.32 -27.47 -5.83
CA VAL A 164 -10.25 -26.75 -7.11
C VAL A 164 -9.50 -25.43 -6.94
N GLU A 165 -9.82 -24.66 -5.91
CA GLU A 165 -9.15 -23.39 -5.62
C GLU A 165 -7.69 -23.57 -5.25
N GLN A 166 -7.38 -24.59 -4.43
CA GLN A 166 -6.00 -24.92 -4.07
C GLN A 166 -5.18 -25.29 -5.31
N LYS A 167 -5.76 -26.10 -6.22
CA LYS A 167 -5.11 -26.45 -7.49
C LYS A 167 -4.87 -25.20 -8.34
N LEU A 168 -5.88 -24.35 -8.50
CA LEU A 168 -5.77 -23.10 -9.26
C LEU A 168 -4.64 -22.21 -8.73
N VAL A 169 -4.56 -22.03 -7.41
CA VAL A 169 -3.52 -21.20 -6.79
C VAL A 169 -2.13 -21.78 -7.02
N ARG A 170 -1.95 -23.12 -6.92
CA ARG A 170 -0.68 -23.78 -7.24
C ARG A 170 -0.29 -23.58 -8.70
N ASP A 171 -1.22 -23.82 -9.61
CA ASP A 171 -0.98 -23.66 -11.05
C ASP A 171 -0.56 -22.20 -11.37
N LEU A 172 -1.23 -21.22 -10.79
CA LEU A 172 -0.90 -19.80 -10.98
C LEU A 172 0.44 -19.41 -10.31
N ALA A 173 0.78 -20.00 -9.16
CA ALA A 173 2.09 -19.78 -8.53
C ALA A 173 3.22 -20.36 -9.37
N GLU A 174 3.03 -21.56 -9.95
CA GLU A 174 4.01 -22.14 -10.86
C GLU A 174 4.19 -21.32 -12.13
N GLN A 175 3.09 -20.85 -12.70
CA GLN A 175 3.12 -19.97 -13.86
C GLN A 175 3.82 -18.64 -13.57
N LEU A 176 3.66 -18.08 -12.35
CA LEU A 176 4.36 -16.87 -11.92
C LEU A 176 5.88 -17.06 -11.91
N ARG A 177 6.37 -18.27 -11.55
CA ARG A 177 7.80 -18.61 -11.61
C ARG A 177 8.35 -18.63 -13.02
N GLY A 178 7.54 -19.07 -13.99
CA GLY A 178 7.91 -19.20 -15.39
C GLY A 178 7.80 -17.92 -16.22
N LEU A 179 7.36 -16.80 -15.63
CA LEU A 179 7.22 -15.54 -16.36
C LEU A 179 8.58 -14.96 -16.76
N PRO A 180 8.66 -14.32 -17.93
CA PRO A 180 9.84 -13.55 -18.30
C PRO A 180 10.06 -12.38 -17.32
N PRO A 181 11.27 -11.77 -17.32
CA PRO A 181 11.55 -10.62 -16.46
C PRO A 181 10.52 -9.50 -16.65
N LEU A 182 9.92 -9.04 -15.56
CA LEU A 182 8.97 -7.94 -15.54
C LEU A 182 9.66 -6.61 -15.24
N PRO A 183 9.04 -5.47 -15.62
CA PRO A 183 9.52 -4.15 -15.21
C PRO A 183 9.65 -4.03 -13.70
N LEU A 184 10.86 -3.73 -13.24
CA LEU A 184 11.18 -3.53 -11.83
C LEU A 184 11.07 -2.05 -11.47
N ALA A 185 10.65 -1.78 -10.23
CA ALA A 185 10.43 -0.42 -9.75
C ALA A 185 10.61 -0.32 -8.24
N PHE A 186 10.71 0.90 -7.73
CA PHE A 186 10.46 1.16 -6.33
C PHE A 186 8.95 1.27 -6.11
N ILE A 187 8.34 0.24 -5.56
CA ILE A 187 6.89 0.14 -5.39
C ILE A 187 6.43 0.70 -4.04
N HIS A 188 5.18 1.13 -3.97
CA HIS A 188 4.50 1.50 -2.72
C HIS A 188 4.30 0.27 -1.81
N GLY A 189 3.93 -0.86 -2.41
CA GLY A 189 3.74 -2.15 -1.75
C GLY A 189 2.42 -2.29 -0.98
N ASP A 190 1.60 -1.24 -0.93
CA ASP A 190 0.26 -1.22 -0.33
C ASP A 190 -0.62 -0.13 -0.97
N ALA A 191 -0.64 -0.08 -2.31
CA ALA A 191 -1.33 0.94 -3.08
C ALA A 191 -2.86 0.71 -3.12
N TRP A 192 -3.53 1.03 -2.00
CA TRP A 192 -4.96 0.92 -1.78
C TRP A 192 -5.64 2.29 -1.74
N GLU A 193 -6.95 2.33 -1.95
CA GLU A 193 -7.77 3.55 -1.80
C GLU A 193 -7.72 4.15 -0.39
N ARG A 194 -7.51 3.33 0.64
CA ARG A 194 -7.30 3.81 2.01
C ARG A 194 -6.01 4.63 2.16
N ASN A 195 -5.01 4.36 1.32
CA ASN A 195 -3.72 5.04 1.30
C ASN A 195 -3.63 6.12 0.21
N LEU A 196 -4.66 6.23 -0.65
CA LEU A 196 -4.80 7.30 -1.62
C LEU A 196 -5.74 8.36 -1.07
N LEU A 197 -5.19 9.51 -0.71
CA LEU A 197 -5.94 10.65 -0.21
C LEU A 197 -6.44 11.51 -1.37
N TRP A 198 -7.64 12.08 -1.19
CA TRP A 198 -8.19 13.10 -2.08
C TRP A 198 -8.56 14.36 -1.31
N SER A 199 -8.00 15.49 -1.74
CA SER A 199 -8.40 16.83 -1.28
C SER A 199 -9.41 17.40 -2.26
N LYS A 200 -10.66 17.60 -1.82
CA LYS A 200 -11.71 18.24 -2.64
C LYS A 200 -11.36 19.68 -2.94
N ASP A 201 -10.84 20.41 -1.96
CA ASP A 201 -10.51 21.82 -2.08
C ASP A 201 -9.39 22.08 -3.08
N LEU A 202 -8.31 21.28 -3.01
CA LEU A 202 -7.17 21.36 -3.91
C LEU A 202 -7.36 20.55 -5.19
N ARG A 203 -8.41 19.71 -5.27
CA ARG A 203 -8.66 18.74 -6.35
C ARG A 203 -7.42 17.88 -6.64
N GLN A 204 -6.79 17.39 -5.58
CA GLN A 204 -5.47 16.80 -5.59
C GLN A 204 -5.46 15.46 -4.86
N ALA A 205 -4.81 14.46 -5.49
CA ALA A 205 -4.52 13.18 -4.85
C ALA A 205 -3.12 13.17 -4.22
N GLY A 206 -2.93 12.31 -3.21
CA GLY A 206 -1.63 12.03 -2.60
C GLY A 206 -1.58 10.63 -2.00
N TRP A 207 -0.41 9.99 -2.02
CA TRP A 207 -0.18 8.69 -1.39
C TRP A 207 0.39 8.84 0.01
N ILE A 208 -0.03 7.98 0.93
CA ILE A 208 0.50 7.86 2.30
C ILE A 208 0.83 6.41 2.62
N ASP A 209 1.54 6.19 3.73
CA ASP A 209 1.83 4.86 4.28
C ASP A 209 2.77 4.01 3.43
N PHE A 210 4.05 4.39 3.41
CA PHE A 210 5.11 3.75 2.63
C PHE A 210 5.85 2.63 3.40
N GLU A 211 5.30 2.10 4.50
CA GLU A 211 5.96 1.09 5.35
C GLU A 211 6.22 -0.26 4.64
N ARG A 212 5.55 -0.50 3.52
CA ARG A 212 5.74 -1.68 2.67
C ARG A 212 6.53 -1.40 1.40
N ALA A 213 6.96 -0.15 1.22
CA ALA A 213 7.70 0.24 0.03
C ALA A 213 9.02 -0.52 -0.10
N ARG A 214 9.34 -0.95 -1.31
CA ARG A 214 10.53 -1.73 -1.63
C ARG A 214 10.77 -1.76 -3.14
N PHE A 215 11.88 -2.34 -3.55
CA PHE A 215 12.10 -2.69 -4.95
C PHE A 215 11.41 -4.03 -5.28
N ALA A 216 10.60 -4.05 -6.34
CA ALA A 216 9.90 -5.24 -6.82
C ALA A 216 9.36 -5.01 -8.24
N ALA A 217 8.66 -6.01 -8.80
CA ALA A 217 7.95 -5.80 -10.07
C ALA A 217 6.85 -4.74 -9.90
N ALA A 218 6.84 -3.73 -10.80
CA ALA A 218 5.93 -2.59 -10.77
C ALA A 218 4.45 -2.99 -10.67
N VAL A 219 4.09 -4.09 -11.33
CA VAL A 219 2.72 -4.62 -11.36
C VAL A 219 2.17 -4.97 -9.97
N GLN A 220 3.02 -5.20 -8.97
CA GLN A 220 2.57 -5.52 -7.61
C GLN A 220 1.74 -4.41 -6.97
N ASP A 221 1.97 -3.15 -7.33
CA ASP A 221 1.18 -2.03 -6.80
C ASP A 221 -0.26 -1.98 -7.34
N PHE A 222 -0.55 -2.68 -8.43
CA PHE A 222 -1.89 -2.73 -8.98
C PHE A 222 -2.74 -3.89 -8.43
N VAL A 223 -2.14 -4.86 -7.73
CA VAL A 223 -2.84 -6.03 -7.18
C VAL A 223 -3.98 -5.63 -6.24
N PRO A 224 -3.79 -4.73 -5.27
CA PRO A 224 -4.86 -4.33 -4.37
C PRO A 224 -6.07 -3.77 -5.11
N MET A 225 -5.87 -2.86 -6.05
CA MET A 225 -6.95 -2.26 -6.84
C MET A 225 -7.63 -3.27 -7.75
N ALA A 226 -6.90 -4.20 -8.36
CA ALA A 226 -7.45 -5.24 -9.21
C ALA A 226 -8.30 -6.26 -8.43
N CYS A 227 -7.93 -6.56 -7.19
CA CYS A 227 -8.71 -7.41 -6.27
C CYS A 227 -9.90 -6.68 -5.64
N GLY A 228 -9.92 -5.35 -5.68
CA GLY A 228 -10.93 -4.48 -5.09
C GLY A 228 -11.69 -3.68 -6.16
N THR A 229 -11.48 -2.38 -6.14
CA THR A 229 -12.25 -1.38 -6.91
C THR A 229 -12.32 -1.66 -8.41
N TRP A 230 -11.24 -2.11 -9.04
CA TRP A 230 -11.25 -2.35 -10.49
C TRP A 230 -12.13 -3.51 -10.92
N ALA A 231 -12.48 -4.41 -9.99
CA ALA A 231 -13.34 -5.55 -10.26
C ALA A 231 -14.68 -5.14 -10.88
N ASP A 232 -15.26 -4.06 -10.34
CA ASP A 232 -16.58 -3.56 -10.71
C ASP A 232 -16.52 -2.18 -11.39
N ARG A 233 -15.32 -1.59 -11.50
CA ARG A 233 -15.11 -0.23 -12.01
C ARG A 233 -13.96 -0.19 -13.03
N PRO A 234 -14.17 -0.74 -14.25
CA PRO A 234 -13.17 -0.71 -15.33
C PRO A 234 -12.81 0.71 -15.78
N ASP A 235 -13.70 1.67 -15.59
CA ASP A 235 -13.47 3.09 -15.82
C ASP A 235 -12.37 3.65 -14.92
N LEU A 236 -12.33 3.24 -13.64
CA LEU A 236 -11.29 3.66 -12.70
C LEU A 236 -9.94 2.98 -12.98
N ARG A 237 -9.97 1.71 -13.43
CA ARG A 237 -8.77 1.05 -13.95
C ARG A 237 -8.18 1.82 -15.12
N ALA A 238 -9.00 2.12 -16.12
CA ALA A 238 -8.58 2.89 -17.28
C ALA A 238 -8.02 4.26 -16.91
N ALA A 239 -8.69 4.98 -15.97
CA ALA A 239 -8.23 6.25 -15.47
C ALA A 239 -6.88 6.16 -14.78
N CYS A 240 -6.67 5.14 -13.95
CA CYS A 240 -5.40 4.92 -13.25
C CYS A 240 -4.27 4.63 -14.25
N LEU A 241 -4.47 3.71 -15.20
CA LEU A 241 -3.47 3.37 -16.23
C LEU A 241 -3.18 4.54 -17.17
N GLN A 242 -4.20 5.34 -17.52
CA GLN A 242 -4.00 6.59 -18.25
C GLN A 242 -3.08 7.57 -17.48
N GLY A 243 -3.30 7.70 -16.17
CA GLY A 243 -2.43 8.49 -15.31
C GLY A 243 -1.02 7.91 -15.18
N TYR A 244 -0.92 6.60 -15.11
CA TYR A 244 0.35 5.87 -15.08
C TYR A 244 1.17 6.03 -16.37
N GLY A 245 0.51 6.38 -17.46
CA GLY A 245 1.13 6.72 -18.74
C GLY A 245 1.33 5.55 -19.71
N ARG A 246 0.87 4.35 -19.34
CA ARG A 246 0.85 3.17 -20.21
C ARG A 246 -0.11 2.10 -19.71
N ASP A 247 -0.50 1.23 -20.59
CA ASP A 247 -1.16 -0.01 -20.22
C ASP A 247 -0.17 -1.02 -19.65
N LEU A 248 -0.69 -2.02 -18.95
CA LEU A 248 0.10 -3.17 -18.51
C LEU A 248 0.39 -4.07 -19.73
N MET A 249 1.63 -4.54 -19.85
CA MET A 249 2.02 -5.53 -20.85
C MET A 249 1.27 -6.86 -20.60
N PRO A 250 1.14 -7.74 -21.61
CA PRO A 250 0.48 -9.04 -21.44
C PRO A 250 1.06 -9.85 -20.27
N GLU A 251 2.38 -9.85 -20.11
CA GLU A 251 3.08 -10.54 -19.03
C GLU A 251 2.78 -9.92 -17.66
N GLU A 252 2.65 -8.59 -17.57
CA GLU A 252 2.23 -7.90 -16.36
C GLU A 252 0.77 -8.19 -16.02
N GLN A 253 -0.13 -8.23 -17.01
CA GLN A 253 -1.54 -8.60 -16.79
C GLN A 253 -1.64 -10.04 -16.27
N TYR A 254 -0.83 -10.93 -16.82
CA TYR A 254 -0.78 -12.31 -16.37
C TYR A 254 -0.20 -12.43 -14.94
N ALA A 255 0.90 -11.72 -14.65
CA ALA A 255 1.46 -11.64 -13.31
C ALA A 255 0.45 -11.07 -12.29
N LEU A 256 -0.31 -10.05 -12.70
CA LEU A 256 -1.38 -9.46 -11.88
C LEU A 256 -2.41 -10.52 -11.47
N LYS A 257 -2.82 -11.39 -12.40
CA LYS A 257 -3.72 -12.51 -12.14
C LYS A 257 -3.12 -13.50 -11.14
N CYS A 258 -1.85 -13.89 -11.34
CA CYS A 258 -1.15 -14.83 -10.45
C CYS A 258 -1.02 -14.25 -9.04
N LEU A 259 -0.60 -12.99 -8.93
CA LEU A 259 -0.43 -12.30 -7.65
C LEU A 259 -1.77 -12.07 -6.94
N ALA A 260 -2.85 -11.83 -7.68
CA ALA A 260 -4.20 -11.71 -7.13
C ALA A 260 -4.66 -13.02 -6.46
N ALA A 261 -4.31 -14.18 -7.01
CA ALA A 261 -4.60 -15.47 -6.38
C ALA A 261 -3.90 -15.60 -5.04
N LEU A 262 -2.63 -15.22 -4.95
CA LEU A 262 -1.84 -15.25 -3.71
C LEU A 262 -2.38 -14.25 -2.68
N ASP A 263 -2.73 -13.02 -3.12
CA ASP A 263 -3.35 -12.01 -2.23
C ASP A 263 -4.70 -12.49 -1.71
N ALA A 264 -5.52 -13.12 -2.54
CA ALA A 264 -6.83 -13.66 -2.15
C ALA A 264 -6.70 -14.69 -1.04
N VAL A 265 -5.78 -15.65 -1.19
CA VAL A 265 -5.50 -16.65 -0.13
C VAL A 265 -4.99 -15.97 1.14
N SER A 266 -4.08 -15.01 1.01
CA SER A 266 -3.59 -14.20 2.14
C SER A 266 -4.75 -13.49 2.86
N CYS A 267 -5.73 -12.96 2.12
CA CYS A 267 -6.91 -12.32 2.70
C CYS A 267 -7.78 -13.28 3.50
N LEU A 268 -8.01 -14.50 2.99
CA LEU A 268 -8.76 -15.54 3.70
C LEU A 268 -8.07 -16.01 4.99
N VAL A 269 -6.76 -15.88 5.07
CA VAL A 269 -5.99 -16.17 6.29
C VAL A 269 -6.00 -14.99 7.27
N ARG A 270 -5.79 -13.78 6.76
CA ARG A 270 -5.63 -12.57 7.60
C ARG A 270 -6.96 -12.02 8.09
N GLY A 271 -7.99 -12.02 7.23
CA GLY A 271 -9.29 -11.43 7.56
C GLY A 271 -9.86 -11.97 8.88
N PRO A 272 -9.99 -13.29 9.07
CA PRO A 272 -10.46 -13.85 10.33
C PRO A 272 -9.55 -13.55 11.52
N LYS A 273 -8.22 -13.53 11.32
CA LYS A 273 -7.25 -13.20 12.39
C LYS A 273 -7.37 -11.75 12.87
N LEU A 274 -7.75 -10.84 11.98
CA LEU A 274 -7.92 -9.42 12.27
C LEU A 274 -9.35 -9.08 12.68
N GLY A 275 -10.28 -10.05 12.63
CA GLY A 275 -11.71 -9.79 12.80
C GLY A 275 -12.26 -8.88 11.69
N ASP A 276 -11.69 -8.95 10.48
CA ASP A 276 -12.02 -8.11 9.35
C ASP A 276 -12.81 -8.88 8.27
N PRO A 277 -14.15 -8.78 8.29
CA PRO A 277 -15.00 -9.50 7.34
C PRO A 277 -14.82 -8.99 5.90
N GLU A 278 -14.49 -7.70 5.70
CA GLU A 278 -14.30 -7.14 4.36
C GLU A 278 -13.06 -7.68 3.67
N VAL A 279 -11.95 -7.82 4.41
CA VAL A 279 -10.74 -8.47 3.90
C VAL A 279 -11.04 -9.91 3.50
N THR A 280 -11.82 -10.66 4.33
CA THR A 280 -12.21 -12.03 4.02
C THR A 280 -13.09 -12.08 2.76
N ALA A 281 -14.11 -11.22 2.69
CA ALA A 281 -15.04 -11.16 1.56
C ALA A 281 -14.32 -10.80 0.26
N ARG A 282 -13.36 -9.88 0.29
CA ARG A 282 -12.55 -9.54 -0.86
C ARG A 282 -11.74 -10.73 -1.37
N GLY A 283 -11.07 -11.46 -0.46
CA GLY A 283 -10.35 -12.67 -0.84
C GLY A 283 -11.26 -13.69 -1.52
N ARG A 284 -12.47 -13.87 -1.00
CA ARG A 284 -13.47 -14.77 -1.58
C ARG A 284 -13.89 -14.32 -2.98
N ARG A 285 -14.34 -13.06 -3.12
CA ARG A 285 -14.75 -12.51 -4.44
C ARG A 285 -13.63 -12.63 -5.47
N THR A 286 -12.38 -12.39 -5.09
CA THR A 286 -11.24 -12.53 -6.00
C THR A 286 -11.05 -13.97 -6.47
N LEU A 287 -11.11 -14.97 -5.56
CA LEU A 287 -11.02 -16.38 -5.92
C LEU A 287 -12.17 -16.83 -6.81
N ASP A 288 -13.39 -16.42 -6.50
CA ASP A 288 -14.59 -16.77 -7.29
C ASP A 288 -14.43 -16.27 -8.74
N ARG A 289 -13.93 -15.03 -8.92
CA ARG A 289 -13.63 -14.46 -10.25
C ARG A 289 -12.51 -15.19 -10.99
N LEU A 290 -11.47 -15.61 -10.28
CA LEU A 290 -10.38 -16.38 -10.85
C LEU A 290 -10.84 -17.77 -11.30
N VAL A 291 -11.66 -18.45 -10.50
CA VAL A 291 -12.26 -19.75 -10.85
C VAL A 291 -13.19 -19.61 -12.05
N ALA A 292 -13.99 -18.56 -12.10
CA ALA A 292 -14.88 -18.26 -13.22
C ALA A 292 -14.15 -17.79 -14.49
N GLY A 293 -12.82 -17.55 -14.42
CA GLY A 293 -12.04 -17.06 -15.57
C GLY A 293 -12.30 -15.60 -15.95
N VAL A 294 -12.96 -14.82 -15.09
CA VAL A 294 -13.37 -13.42 -15.35
C VAL A 294 -12.49 -12.38 -14.63
N PHE A 295 -11.31 -12.77 -14.21
CA PHE A 295 -10.34 -11.83 -13.65
C PHE A 295 -9.67 -11.06 -14.80
N ALA A 296 -9.93 -9.75 -14.84
CA ALA A 296 -9.39 -8.84 -15.86
C ALA A 296 -8.34 -7.88 -15.29
#